data_91b42b2a82b10b8301e08f25676a46ce
#
_entry.id   91b42b2a82b10b8301e08f25676a46ce
#
_cell.length_a   1.000
_cell.length_b   1.000
_cell.length_c   1.000
_cell.angle_alpha   90.00
_cell.angle_beta   90.00
_cell.angle_gamma   90.00
#
_symmetry.space_group_name_H-M   'P 1'
#
loop_
_entity.id
_entity.type
_entity.pdbx_description
1 polymer ?
#
loop_
_entity_poly.entity_id
_entity_poly.type
_entity_poly.pdbx_seq_one_letter_code
_entity_poly.pdbx_strand_id
1 'polypeptide(L)'
;MKAEGRRQKAEGRRQKAEVTTRNNARFGGALLLSAFCLLPSCRTVGISKTSGGYAEISPTVAAEMILDSQQIVVIDIRSSESYRGPEGHIAGAISAPFDTIEMHLPELLPYQNQTVLVYGETSTDGAVAAQLLSVAGFRNVVHVNGGIKEWIERGYRTVHAQ
;
A
#
# COMPACT_ATOMS: atom_id res chain seq x y z
N MET A 1 0.58 -30.96 -51.54
CA MET A 1 0.01 -30.48 -50.27
C MET A 1 0.94 -29.65 -49.39
N LYS A 2 2.26 -29.58 -49.57
CA LYS A 2 3.18 -28.74 -48.75
C LYS A 2 3.33 -27.28 -49.26
N ALA A 3 2.96 -26.96 -50.45
CA ALA A 3 3.11 -25.62 -51.08
C ALA A 3 1.96 -24.65 -50.73
N GLU A 4 0.76 -25.18 -50.54
CA GLU A 4 -0.46 -24.40 -50.24
C GLU A 4 -0.48 -23.82 -48.83
N GLY A 5 0.01 -24.53 -47.85
CA GLY A 5 0.13 -24.04 -46.46
C GLY A 5 1.14 -22.89 -46.29
N ARG A 6 2.14 -22.79 -47.15
CA ARG A 6 3.10 -21.68 -47.11
C ARG A 6 2.54 -20.38 -47.71
N ARG A 7 1.66 -20.47 -48.70
CA ARG A 7 0.99 -19.30 -49.29
C ARG A 7 0.00 -18.65 -48.34
N GLN A 8 -0.81 -19.46 -47.67
CA GLN A 8 -1.79 -18.94 -46.67
C GLN A 8 -1.09 -18.27 -45.49
N LYS A 9 0.06 -18.79 -45.04
CA LYS A 9 0.81 -18.19 -43.91
C LYS A 9 1.48 -16.86 -44.28
N ALA A 10 1.87 -16.70 -45.57
CA ALA A 10 2.43 -15.45 -46.09
C ALA A 10 1.35 -14.36 -46.26
N GLU A 11 0.16 -14.74 -46.69
CA GLU A 11 -0.98 -13.85 -46.94
C GLU A 11 -1.55 -13.32 -45.60
N GLY A 12 -1.64 -14.17 -44.57
CA GLY A 12 -2.04 -13.74 -43.22
C GLY A 12 -1.07 -12.75 -42.56
N ARG A 13 0.23 -12.84 -42.90
CA ARG A 13 1.23 -11.88 -42.40
C ARG A 13 1.14 -10.52 -43.13
N ARG A 14 0.79 -10.49 -44.41
CA ARG A 14 0.59 -9.22 -45.17
C ARG A 14 -0.66 -8.48 -44.68
N GLN A 15 -1.76 -9.17 -44.44
CA GLN A 15 -2.99 -8.53 -43.94
C GLN A 15 -2.80 -7.93 -42.55
N LYS A 16 -2.00 -8.57 -41.68
CA LYS A 16 -1.71 -8.03 -40.34
C LYS A 16 -0.83 -6.78 -40.37
N ALA A 17 0.05 -6.66 -41.35
CA ALA A 17 0.89 -5.48 -41.53
C ALA A 17 0.10 -4.28 -42.10
N GLU A 18 -0.87 -4.52 -43.00
CA GLU A 18 -1.68 -3.45 -43.61
C GLU A 18 -2.70 -2.84 -42.61
N VAL A 19 -3.24 -3.63 -41.67
CA VAL A 19 -4.15 -3.12 -40.65
C VAL A 19 -3.44 -2.20 -39.66
N THR A 20 -2.15 -2.45 -39.39
CA THR A 20 -1.37 -1.62 -38.44
C THR A 20 -0.97 -0.27 -39.07
N THR A 21 -0.82 -0.20 -40.40
CA THR A 21 -0.39 1.04 -41.11
C THR A 21 -1.56 1.99 -41.38
N ARG A 22 -2.80 1.49 -41.42
CA ARG A 22 -3.99 2.34 -41.70
C ARG A 22 -4.48 3.16 -40.50
N ASN A 23 -4.09 2.83 -39.31
CA ASN A 23 -4.54 3.55 -38.10
C ASN A 23 -3.64 4.75 -37.71
N ASN A 24 -2.51 4.99 -38.42
CA ASN A 24 -1.58 6.07 -38.11
C ASN A 24 -1.63 7.29 -39.06
N ALA A 25 -2.60 7.36 -39.95
CA ALA A 25 -2.67 8.45 -40.93
C ALA A 25 -4.03 9.17 -40.94
N ARG A 26 -4.46 9.70 -39.79
CA ARG A 26 -5.50 10.75 -39.73
C ARG A 26 -5.51 11.41 -38.37
N PHE A 27 -4.58 12.30 -38.10
CA PHE A 27 -4.79 13.49 -37.23
C PHE A 27 -3.73 14.52 -37.61
N GLY A 28 -4.03 15.26 -38.72
CA GLY A 28 -3.37 16.51 -39.01
C GLY A 28 -4.17 17.66 -38.45
N GLY A 29 -3.51 18.50 -37.66
CA GLY A 29 -3.85 19.91 -37.54
C GLY A 29 -4.90 20.28 -36.53
N ALA A 30 -4.47 20.65 -35.32
CA ALA A 30 -4.94 21.86 -34.62
C ALA A 30 -3.99 22.14 -33.44
N LEU A 31 -3.25 23.24 -33.56
CA LEU A 31 -2.64 23.91 -32.42
C LEU A 31 -3.74 24.30 -31.44
N LEU A 32 -3.72 23.75 -30.25
CA LEU A 32 -4.33 24.36 -29.07
C LEU A 32 -3.38 24.20 -27.89
N LEU A 33 -3.01 25.34 -27.40
CA LEU A 33 -2.28 25.69 -26.21
C LEU A 33 -2.41 24.72 -25.05
N SER A 34 -1.25 24.26 -24.62
CA SER A 34 -0.90 23.81 -23.28
C SER A 34 -1.86 24.25 -22.17
N ALA A 35 -2.74 23.40 -21.75
CA ALA A 35 -3.02 23.28 -20.35
C ALA A 35 -2.07 22.18 -19.83
N PHE A 36 -0.93 22.60 -19.33
CA PHE A 36 -0.06 21.80 -18.51
C PHE A 36 -0.84 21.49 -17.23
N CYS A 37 -1.69 20.47 -17.32
CA CYS A 37 -2.39 19.93 -16.19
C CYS A 37 -1.31 19.35 -15.29
N LEU A 38 -0.92 20.13 -14.27
CA LEU A 38 -0.22 19.65 -13.10
C LEU A 38 -1.16 18.69 -12.39
N LEU A 39 -1.32 17.49 -12.95
CA LEU A 39 -1.84 16.39 -12.19
C LEU A 39 -0.78 16.11 -11.13
N PRO A 40 -1.14 16.17 -9.84
CA PRO A 40 -0.27 15.63 -8.82
C PRO A 40 -0.01 14.18 -9.23
N SER A 41 1.25 13.88 -9.52
CA SER A 41 1.69 12.50 -9.77
C SER A 41 1.22 11.69 -8.59
N CYS A 42 0.16 10.94 -8.77
CA CYS A 42 -0.24 9.90 -7.86
C CYS A 42 0.91 8.89 -7.89
N ARG A 43 1.89 9.10 -7.03
CA ARG A 43 2.97 8.15 -6.79
C ARG A 43 2.29 6.92 -6.19
N THR A 44 1.88 6.02 -7.05
CA THR A 44 1.54 4.67 -6.62
C THR A 44 2.84 4.06 -6.12
N VAL A 45 3.12 4.20 -4.84
CA VAL A 45 4.18 3.46 -4.19
C VAL A 45 3.78 2.00 -4.33
N GLY A 46 4.47 1.28 -5.19
CA GLY A 46 4.23 -0.14 -5.41
C GLY A 46 4.56 -0.90 -4.11
N ILE A 47 3.57 -1.07 -3.27
CA ILE A 47 3.69 -1.81 -2.02
C ILE A 47 3.66 -3.29 -2.37
N SER A 48 4.82 -3.95 -2.36
CA SER A 48 4.93 -5.38 -2.57
C SER A 48 4.58 -6.12 -1.29
N LYS A 49 3.69 -7.13 -1.38
CA LYS A 49 3.39 -8.00 -0.24
C LYS A 49 4.54 -8.97 0.00
N THR A 50 4.86 -9.18 1.27
CA THR A 50 5.78 -10.23 1.73
C THR A 50 5.17 -11.61 1.57
N SER A 51 5.95 -12.66 1.74
CA SER A 51 5.45 -14.04 1.82
C SER A 51 4.48 -14.27 2.99
N GLY A 52 4.50 -13.40 4.01
CA GLY A 52 3.57 -13.40 5.15
C GLY A 52 2.21 -12.75 4.85
N GLY A 53 1.95 -12.28 3.61
CA GLY A 53 0.68 -11.72 3.21
C GLY A 53 0.46 -10.24 3.57
N TYR A 54 1.41 -9.61 4.25
CA TYR A 54 1.42 -8.18 4.58
C TYR A 54 2.49 -7.43 3.76
N ALA A 55 2.41 -6.11 3.73
CA ALA A 55 3.42 -5.26 3.12
C ALA A 55 4.28 -4.55 4.18
N GLU A 56 5.47 -4.10 3.80
CA GLU A 56 6.34 -3.32 4.67
C GLU A 56 6.60 -1.93 4.08
N ILE A 57 6.56 -0.92 4.93
CA ILE A 57 6.87 0.46 4.57
C ILE A 57 7.72 1.14 5.64
N SER A 58 8.43 2.20 5.27
CA SER A 58 9.12 3.06 6.23
C SER A 58 8.14 4.00 6.95
N PRO A 59 8.52 4.57 8.12
CA PRO A 59 7.73 5.59 8.80
C PRO A 59 7.41 6.81 7.92
N THR A 60 8.30 7.16 7.00
CA THR A 60 8.06 8.27 6.06
C THR A 60 6.86 7.99 5.16
N VAL A 61 6.82 6.80 4.56
CA VAL A 61 5.71 6.39 3.70
C VAL A 61 4.42 6.26 4.52
N ALA A 62 4.52 5.73 5.75
CA ALA A 62 3.36 5.63 6.64
C ALA A 62 2.78 7.02 6.99
N ALA A 63 3.64 8.00 7.28
CA ALA A 63 3.22 9.37 7.57
C ALA A 63 2.52 10.02 6.35
N GLU A 64 3.05 9.84 5.15
CA GLU A 64 2.42 10.31 3.91
C GLU A 64 1.04 9.65 3.72
N MET A 65 0.95 8.33 3.91
CA MET A 65 -0.32 7.60 3.77
C MET A 65 -1.39 8.07 4.77
N ILE A 66 -1.01 8.32 6.02
CA ILE A 66 -1.93 8.80 7.06
C ILE A 66 -2.45 10.19 6.72
N LEU A 67 -1.62 11.06 6.14
CA LEU A 67 -2.02 12.42 5.74
C LEU A 67 -2.94 12.42 4.51
N ASP A 68 -2.72 11.50 3.58
CA ASP A 68 -3.43 11.47 2.29
C ASP A 68 -4.77 10.73 2.35
N SER A 69 -4.99 9.88 3.35
CA SER A 69 -6.17 9.01 3.38
C SER A 69 -6.84 8.96 4.74
N GLN A 70 -8.16 9.21 4.76
CA GLN A 70 -9.01 9.04 5.96
C GLN A 70 -9.48 7.58 6.17
N GLN A 71 -9.13 6.66 5.28
CA GLN A 71 -9.53 5.24 5.35
C GLN A 71 -8.41 4.32 5.82
N ILE A 72 -7.48 4.86 6.59
CA ILE A 72 -6.38 4.10 7.17
C ILE A 72 -6.63 3.93 8.67
N VAL A 73 -6.50 2.71 9.12
CA VAL A 73 -6.54 2.36 10.55
C VAL A 73 -5.12 2.09 11.01
N VAL A 74 -4.72 2.75 12.08
CA VAL A 74 -3.40 2.57 12.68
C VAL A 74 -3.56 1.74 13.93
N ILE A 75 -2.77 0.69 14.09
CA ILE A 75 -2.78 -0.22 15.26
C ILE A 75 -1.42 -0.16 15.94
N ASP A 76 -1.42 0.18 17.22
CA ASP A 76 -0.27 0.11 18.11
C ASP A 76 -0.32 -1.20 18.89
N ILE A 77 0.67 -2.07 18.66
CA ILE A 77 0.73 -3.37 19.32
C ILE A 77 1.63 -3.39 20.56
N ARG A 78 2.15 -2.25 20.97
CA ARG A 78 2.93 -2.13 22.19
C ARG A 78 2.04 -2.34 23.42
N SER A 79 2.67 -2.53 24.56
CA SER A 79 1.91 -2.61 25.83
C SER A 79 1.08 -1.34 26.06
N SER A 80 -0.01 -1.47 26.80
CA SER A 80 -0.86 -0.32 27.17
C SER A 80 -0.10 0.74 27.98
N GLU A 81 0.97 0.35 28.67
CA GLU A 81 1.88 1.25 29.38
C GLU A 81 2.72 2.07 28.39
N SER A 82 3.34 1.41 27.39
CA SER A 82 4.11 2.09 26.34
C SER A 82 3.24 3.03 25.51
N TYR A 83 2.01 2.61 25.18
CA TYR A 83 1.05 3.43 24.45
C TYR A 83 0.75 4.76 25.16
N ARG A 84 0.62 4.72 26.49
CA ARG A 84 0.35 5.89 27.36
C ARG A 84 1.63 6.54 27.89
N GLY A 85 2.76 5.93 27.65
CA GLY A 85 4.06 6.35 28.16
C GLY A 85 4.58 7.66 27.56
N PRO A 86 5.82 8.03 27.95
CA PRO A 86 6.41 9.32 27.56
C PRO A 86 6.64 9.48 26.05
N GLU A 87 6.77 8.40 25.32
CA GLU A 87 6.90 8.42 23.86
C GLU A 87 5.58 8.70 23.14
N GLY A 88 4.45 8.44 23.84
CA GLY A 88 3.13 8.55 23.22
C GLY A 88 2.89 7.51 22.14
N HIS A 89 1.97 7.79 21.23
CA HIS A 89 1.57 6.93 20.11
C HIS A 89 1.27 7.76 18.85
N ILE A 90 1.19 7.11 17.70
CA ILE A 90 0.79 7.78 16.45
C ILE A 90 -0.66 8.23 16.57
N ALA A 91 -0.96 9.45 16.15
CA ALA A 91 -2.30 10.03 16.28
C ALA A 91 -3.37 9.14 15.65
N GLY A 92 -4.43 8.86 16.39
CA GLY A 92 -5.53 7.99 15.97
C GLY A 92 -5.25 6.49 16.01
N ALA A 93 -4.11 6.07 16.56
CA ALA A 93 -3.80 4.65 16.69
C ALA A 93 -4.71 3.98 17.72
N ILE A 94 -5.19 2.80 17.38
CA ILE A 94 -5.91 1.89 18.26
C ILE A 94 -4.89 1.06 19.04
N SER A 95 -4.98 1.05 20.36
CA SER A 95 -4.13 0.21 21.20
C SER A 95 -4.64 -1.24 21.18
N ALA A 96 -3.83 -2.16 20.67
CA ALA A 96 -4.11 -3.59 20.66
C ALA A 96 -2.82 -4.36 21.00
N PRO A 97 -2.44 -4.44 22.28
CA PRO A 97 -1.19 -5.06 22.69
C PRO A 97 -1.02 -6.46 22.13
N PHE A 98 0.19 -6.77 21.67
CA PHE A 98 0.51 -8.04 20.99
C PHE A 98 0.11 -9.26 21.82
N ASP A 99 0.36 -9.22 23.13
CA ASP A 99 0.05 -10.33 24.04
C ASP A 99 -1.44 -10.65 24.12
N THR A 100 -2.30 -9.69 23.81
CA THR A 100 -3.77 -9.81 23.87
C THR A 100 -4.45 -9.50 22.55
N ILE A 101 -3.70 -9.44 21.46
CA ILE A 101 -4.21 -9.01 20.14
C ILE A 101 -5.38 -9.86 19.66
N GLU A 102 -5.38 -11.15 19.96
CA GLU A 102 -6.48 -12.05 19.61
C GLU A 102 -7.79 -11.67 20.29
N MET A 103 -7.73 -11.12 21.51
CA MET A 103 -8.90 -10.63 22.24
C MET A 103 -9.46 -9.34 21.61
N HIS A 104 -8.61 -8.57 20.92
CA HIS A 104 -9.01 -7.35 20.22
C HIS A 104 -9.52 -7.60 18.79
N LEU A 105 -9.33 -8.81 18.25
CA LEU A 105 -9.77 -9.13 16.86
C LEU A 105 -11.26 -8.80 16.62
N PRO A 106 -12.22 -9.10 17.53
CA PRO A 106 -13.63 -8.75 17.31
C PRO A 106 -13.85 -7.25 17.11
N GLU A 107 -13.11 -6.41 17.82
CA GLU A 107 -13.17 -4.94 17.73
C GLU A 107 -12.52 -4.42 16.44
N LEU A 108 -11.53 -5.15 15.91
CA LEU A 108 -10.81 -4.81 14.72
C LEU A 108 -11.49 -5.32 13.43
N LEU A 109 -12.38 -6.31 13.50
CA LEU A 109 -13.09 -6.88 12.34
C LEU A 109 -13.78 -5.84 11.43
N PRO A 110 -14.41 -4.76 11.93
CA PRO A 110 -14.99 -3.74 11.05
C PRO A 110 -14.00 -3.10 10.07
N TYR A 111 -12.72 -3.16 10.37
CA TYR A 111 -11.62 -2.60 9.57
C TYR A 111 -10.97 -3.62 8.61
N GLN A 112 -11.46 -4.86 8.55
CA GLN A 112 -10.87 -5.97 7.80
C GLN A 112 -10.64 -5.68 6.31
N ASN A 113 -11.46 -4.82 5.72
CA ASN A 113 -11.36 -4.43 4.31
C ASN A 113 -10.62 -3.09 4.09
N GLN A 114 -10.24 -2.41 5.16
CA GLN A 114 -9.49 -1.16 5.11
C GLN A 114 -7.98 -1.43 5.07
N THR A 115 -7.19 -0.39 4.81
CA THR A 115 -5.75 -0.45 4.97
C THR A 115 -5.42 -0.31 6.45
N VAL A 116 -4.76 -1.31 7.02
CA VAL A 116 -4.38 -1.37 8.43
C VAL A 116 -2.86 -1.22 8.52
N LEU A 117 -2.41 -0.12 9.11
CA LEU A 117 -1.01 0.10 9.46
C LEU A 117 -0.75 -0.47 10.86
N VAL A 118 0.23 -1.33 10.98
CA VAL A 118 0.62 -1.96 12.25
C VAL A 118 2.03 -1.54 12.61
N TYR A 119 2.22 -1.10 13.83
CA TYR A 119 3.56 -0.81 14.35
C TYR A 119 3.71 -1.28 15.79
N GLY A 120 4.94 -1.65 16.13
CA GLY A 120 5.35 -2.01 17.50
C GLY A 120 6.40 -1.04 18.03
N GLU A 121 7.15 -1.50 19.00
CA GLU A 121 8.32 -0.79 19.52
C GLU A 121 9.42 -0.72 18.46
N THR A 122 9.70 -1.86 17.83
CA THR A 122 10.68 -2.08 16.78
C THR A 122 10.06 -2.80 15.58
N SER A 123 10.88 -3.16 14.61
CA SER A 123 10.43 -3.87 13.41
C SER A 123 9.91 -5.28 13.68
N THR A 124 10.51 -6.00 14.62
CA THR A 124 10.27 -7.45 14.77
C THR A 124 8.85 -7.73 15.24
N ASP A 125 8.41 -7.06 16.30
CA ASP A 125 7.10 -7.29 16.90
C ASP A 125 5.97 -6.91 15.94
N GLY A 126 6.13 -5.78 15.23
CA GLY A 126 5.19 -5.31 14.23
C GLY A 126 5.00 -6.27 13.07
N ALA A 127 6.08 -6.92 12.61
CA ALA A 127 6.03 -7.88 11.52
C ALA A 127 5.22 -9.14 11.89
N VAL A 128 5.41 -9.67 13.10
CA VAL A 128 4.67 -10.84 13.60
C VAL A 128 3.18 -10.52 13.75
N ALA A 129 2.84 -9.36 14.31
CA ALA A 129 1.46 -8.91 14.43
C ALA A 129 0.79 -8.70 13.05
N ALA A 130 1.51 -8.12 12.09
CA ALA A 130 1.02 -7.94 10.73
C ALA A 130 0.72 -9.29 10.05
N GLN A 131 1.58 -10.29 10.25
CA GLN A 131 1.33 -11.64 9.75
C GLN A 131 0.09 -12.27 10.40
N LEU A 132 -0.08 -12.13 11.72
CA LEU A 132 -1.23 -12.62 12.45
C LEU A 132 -2.54 -12.02 11.92
N LEU A 133 -2.58 -10.70 11.74
CA LEU A 133 -3.74 -10.01 11.17
C LEU A 133 -4.04 -10.46 9.74
N SER A 134 -3.01 -10.69 8.91
CA SER A 134 -3.17 -11.23 7.55
C SER A 134 -3.82 -12.61 7.58
N VAL A 135 -3.38 -13.49 8.48
CA VAL A 135 -3.96 -14.84 8.67
C VAL A 135 -5.39 -14.75 9.23
N ALA A 136 -5.68 -13.77 10.08
CA ALA A 136 -7.02 -13.49 10.59
C ALA A 136 -7.98 -12.90 9.52
N GLY A 137 -7.51 -12.71 8.29
CA GLY A 137 -8.32 -12.33 7.13
C GLY A 137 -8.35 -10.83 6.82
N PHE A 138 -7.49 -10.02 7.43
CA PHE A 138 -7.31 -8.62 7.06
C PHE A 138 -6.64 -8.53 5.68
N ARG A 139 -7.25 -7.81 4.74
CA ARG A 139 -6.84 -7.84 3.32
C ARG A 139 -5.63 -6.99 3.00
N ASN A 140 -5.51 -5.85 3.67
CA ASN A 140 -4.50 -4.83 3.38
C ASN A 140 -3.75 -4.47 4.65
N VAL A 141 -2.92 -5.40 5.12
CA VAL A 141 -2.06 -5.19 6.29
C VAL A 141 -0.72 -4.64 5.83
N VAL A 142 -0.27 -3.60 6.49
CA VAL A 142 0.98 -2.90 6.23
C VAL A 142 1.74 -2.72 7.53
N HIS A 143 2.92 -3.27 7.61
CA HIS A 143 3.83 -3.13 8.73
C HIS A 143 4.67 -1.86 8.56
N VAL A 144 4.73 -1.02 9.59
CA VAL A 144 5.62 0.14 9.66
C VAL A 144 6.95 -0.31 10.24
N ASN A 145 7.93 -0.52 9.35
CA ASN A 145 9.26 -0.97 9.72
C ASN A 145 9.97 0.08 10.59
N GLY A 146 10.72 -0.34 11.61
CA GLY A 146 11.35 0.53 12.60
C GLY A 146 10.44 0.94 13.77
N GLY A 147 9.13 0.76 13.63
CA GLY A 147 8.16 1.01 14.69
C GLY A 147 8.13 2.45 15.18
N ILE A 148 7.71 2.63 16.46
CA ILE A 148 7.60 3.97 17.07
C ILE A 148 8.96 4.64 17.25
N LYS A 149 10.02 3.86 17.46
CA LYS A 149 11.37 4.43 17.66
C LYS A 149 11.83 5.18 16.44
N GLU A 150 11.78 4.53 15.27
CA GLU A 150 12.20 5.17 14.03
C GLU A 150 11.24 6.31 13.62
N TRP A 151 9.94 6.20 13.95
CA TRP A 151 8.96 7.27 13.78
C TRP A 151 9.41 8.55 14.49
N ILE A 152 9.78 8.44 15.77
CA ILE A 152 10.25 9.54 16.60
C ILE A 152 11.61 10.07 16.14
N GLU A 153 12.56 9.18 15.82
CA GLU A 153 13.89 9.54 15.32
C GLU A 153 13.81 10.37 14.03
N ARG A 154 12.83 10.11 13.19
CA ARG A 154 12.56 10.90 11.98
C ARG A 154 11.83 12.23 12.24
N GLY A 155 11.53 12.54 13.50
CA GLY A 155 10.89 13.78 13.92
C GLY A 155 9.37 13.82 13.72
N TYR A 156 8.71 12.68 13.50
CA TYR A 156 7.25 12.63 13.43
C TYR A 156 6.62 12.75 14.81
N ARG A 157 5.50 13.47 14.86
CA ARG A 157 4.80 13.73 16.13
C ARG A 157 4.07 12.50 16.64
N THR A 158 4.08 12.39 17.96
CA THR A 158 3.23 11.47 18.72
C THR A 158 2.22 12.26 19.55
N VAL A 159 1.17 11.60 20.00
CA VAL A 159 0.17 12.14 20.92
C VAL A 159 0.13 11.28 22.17
N HIS A 160 -0.34 11.87 23.27
CA HIS A 160 -0.52 11.16 24.55
C HIS A 160 -2.01 10.93 24.79
N ALA A 161 -2.37 9.77 25.32
CA ALA A 161 -3.73 9.51 25.81
C ALA A 161 -4.04 10.48 26.96
N GLN A 162 -5.17 11.17 26.85
CA GLN A 162 -5.69 12.03 27.93
C GLN A 162 -6.36 11.18 29.02
#